data_24ce9efcd327e5df50c169dceaedca99
#
_entry.id   24ce9efcd327e5df50c169dceaedca99
#
_cell.length_a   1.000
_cell.length_b   1.000
_cell.length_c   1.000
_cell.angle_alpha   90.00
_cell.angle_beta   90.00
_cell.angle_gamma   90.00
#
_symmetry.space_group_name_H-M   'P 1'
#
loop_
_entity.id
_entity.type
_entity.pdbx_description
1 polymer ?
#
loop_
_entity_poly.entity_id
_entity_poly.type
_entity_poly.pdbx_seq_one_letter_code
_entity_poly.pdbx_strand_id
1 'polypeptide(L)'
;FDPINLNTGNFIYEKEDLVIHGITTLSFHITYNSMEEYSGGSLGEGWHHNYEIYITDSKDGKLDLHLGDGQVQPYRKTIGNIYTPLLKGFGLIKQEADGYRYAAGEGIEYTFDTLGRVLTKQDRNGNIDSFLYNANGQLSEVRGANGGILYYRYNKEGNLYHVSDHTGREVRLIYKYRVLYQYINASGQTYTKGLYHANK
;
A
#
# COMPACT_ATOMS: atom_id res chain seq x y z
N PHE A 1 19.15 -11.33 9.12
CA PHE A 1 19.04 -10.00 8.50
C PHE A 1 18.89 -8.99 9.63
N ASP A 2 19.79 -8.02 9.72
CA ASP A 2 19.68 -6.96 10.72
C ASP A 2 18.73 -5.89 10.13
N PRO A 3 17.51 -5.71 10.66
CA PRO A 3 16.54 -4.76 10.15
C PRO A 3 16.87 -3.30 10.48
N ILE A 4 18.00 -3.03 11.13
CA ILE A 4 18.42 -1.69 11.55
C ILE A 4 19.39 -1.11 10.54
N ASN A 5 19.04 0.04 9.96
CA ASN A 5 19.99 0.86 9.21
C ASN A 5 20.94 1.55 10.19
N LEU A 6 22.17 1.08 10.29
CA LEU A 6 23.17 1.58 11.25
C LEU A 6 23.55 3.06 11.05
N ASN A 7 23.31 3.63 9.87
CA ASN A 7 23.62 5.04 9.59
C ASN A 7 22.52 5.98 10.08
N THR A 8 21.27 5.53 10.05
CA THR A 8 20.09 6.36 10.39
C THR A 8 19.43 5.94 11.67
N GLY A 9 19.70 4.73 12.17
CA GLY A 9 18.96 4.12 13.29
C GLY A 9 17.55 3.65 12.90
N ASN A 10 17.20 3.73 11.61
CA ASN A 10 15.89 3.32 11.14
C ASN A 10 15.73 1.80 11.22
N PHE A 11 14.62 1.35 11.83
CA PHE A 11 14.21 -0.05 11.84
C PHE A 11 13.12 -0.25 10.80
N ILE A 12 13.37 -1.15 9.84
CA ILE A 12 12.41 -1.56 8.82
C ILE A 12 12.12 -3.04 9.01
N TYR A 13 10.84 -3.38 9.12
CA TYR A 13 10.39 -4.77 9.19
C TYR A 13 9.38 -5.02 8.08
N GLU A 14 9.57 -6.14 7.38
CA GLU A 14 8.72 -6.56 6.27
C GLU A 14 8.20 -7.96 6.50
N LYS A 15 6.97 -8.22 6.11
CA LYS A 15 6.35 -9.53 6.16
C LYS A 15 5.36 -9.73 5.04
N GLU A 16 5.54 -10.82 4.30
CA GLU A 16 4.63 -11.25 3.24
C GLU A 16 3.82 -12.46 3.68
N ASP A 17 2.53 -12.44 3.34
CA ASP A 17 1.57 -13.53 3.55
C ASP A 17 0.55 -13.60 2.41
N LEU A 18 -0.29 -14.64 2.39
CA LEU A 18 -1.38 -14.84 1.43
C LEU A 18 -0.93 -14.77 -0.04
N VAL A 19 0.25 -15.28 -0.34
CA VAL A 19 0.76 -15.28 -1.71
C VAL A 19 -0.13 -16.17 -2.61
N ILE A 20 -0.63 -15.57 -3.69
CA ILE A 20 -1.43 -16.21 -4.74
C ILE A 20 -0.62 -16.13 -6.02
N HIS A 21 -0.03 -17.25 -6.41
CA HIS A 21 0.76 -17.32 -7.64
C HIS A 21 -0.15 -17.41 -8.88
N GLY A 22 0.27 -16.77 -9.96
CA GLY A 22 -0.44 -16.76 -11.23
C GLY A 22 0.31 -15.96 -12.30
N ILE A 23 -0.41 -15.51 -13.31
CA ILE A 23 0.14 -14.61 -14.35
C ILE A 23 0.66 -13.32 -13.70
N THR A 24 -0.13 -12.76 -12.79
CA THR A 24 0.31 -11.77 -11.81
C THR A 24 0.29 -12.41 -10.43
N THR A 25 1.26 -12.11 -9.59
CA THR A 25 1.28 -12.59 -8.20
C THR A 25 0.61 -11.54 -7.31
N LEU A 26 -0.42 -11.96 -6.58
CA LEU A 26 -0.97 -11.17 -5.49
C LEU A 26 -0.38 -11.65 -4.17
N SER A 27 -0.06 -10.72 -3.28
CA SER A 27 0.31 -11.06 -1.90
C SER A 27 -0.14 -9.97 -0.94
N PHE A 28 -0.35 -10.33 0.32
CA PHE A 28 -0.49 -9.35 1.39
C PHE A 28 0.86 -9.17 2.06
N HIS A 29 1.44 -8.00 1.87
CA HIS A 29 2.74 -7.63 2.42
C HIS A 29 2.56 -6.41 3.32
N ILE A 30 3.12 -6.46 4.53
CA ILE A 30 3.16 -5.34 5.46
C ILE A 30 4.60 -4.88 5.69
N THR A 31 4.77 -3.57 5.80
CA THR A 31 6.04 -2.91 6.10
C THR A 31 5.89 -2.02 7.33
N TYR A 32 6.83 -2.10 8.25
CA TYR A 32 6.95 -1.17 9.37
C TYR A 32 8.20 -0.31 9.19
N ASN A 33 8.05 0.99 9.37
CA ASN A 33 9.12 1.96 9.33
C ASN A 33 9.13 2.79 10.63
N SER A 34 10.16 2.61 11.47
CA SER A 34 10.23 3.24 12.80
C SER A 34 10.44 4.75 12.77
N MET A 35 10.92 5.30 11.65
CA MET A 35 11.17 6.74 11.49
C MET A 35 10.02 7.46 10.80
N GLU A 36 8.96 6.75 10.45
CA GLU A 36 7.82 7.37 9.81
C GLU A 36 6.83 7.93 10.84
N GLU A 37 6.61 9.23 10.75
CA GLU A 37 5.67 9.95 11.62
C GLU A 37 4.22 9.93 11.11
N TYR A 38 3.98 9.31 9.93
CA TYR A 38 2.66 9.29 9.34
C TYR A 38 1.72 8.32 10.05
N SER A 39 0.66 8.87 10.61
CA SER A 39 -0.33 8.13 11.41
C SER A 39 -1.64 7.81 10.68
N GLY A 40 -1.70 8.01 9.36
CA GLY A 40 -2.94 7.99 8.58
C GLY A 40 -3.28 6.67 7.88
N GLY A 41 -2.40 5.67 7.91
CA GLY A 41 -2.62 4.38 7.25
C GLY A 41 -3.63 3.49 7.96
N SER A 42 -4.14 2.48 7.24
CA SER A 42 -5.12 1.52 7.74
C SER A 42 -4.56 0.55 8.80
N LEU A 43 -3.24 0.46 8.91
CA LEU A 43 -2.52 -0.41 9.84
C LEU A 43 -2.02 0.31 11.11
N GLY A 44 -2.20 1.64 11.19
CA GLY A 44 -1.71 2.47 12.28
C GLY A 44 -0.28 2.97 12.07
N GLU A 45 0.23 3.71 13.06
CA GLU A 45 1.49 4.46 12.98
C GLU A 45 2.68 3.60 12.54
N GLY A 46 3.38 4.05 11.49
CA GLY A 46 4.55 3.42 10.92
C GLY A 46 4.30 2.12 10.15
N TRP A 47 3.05 1.66 10.07
CA TRP A 47 2.70 0.44 9.35
C TRP A 47 1.96 0.73 8.05
N HIS A 48 2.36 0.03 6.99
CA HIS A 48 1.77 0.09 5.65
C HIS A 48 1.53 -1.32 5.11
N HIS A 49 0.67 -1.43 4.10
CA HIS A 49 0.60 -2.63 3.28
C HIS A 49 0.79 -2.30 1.79
N ASN A 50 1.27 -3.26 1.04
CA ASN A 50 1.71 -3.12 -0.35
C ASN A 50 0.66 -2.56 -1.32
N TYR A 51 -0.61 -2.50 -0.94
CA TYR A 51 -1.70 -1.92 -1.74
C TYR A 51 -2.20 -0.57 -1.19
N GLU A 52 -1.52 0.05 -0.24
CA GLU A 52 -1.74 1.45 0.15
C GLU A 52 -1.05 2.38 -0.86
N ILE A 53 -1.51 2.33 -2.12
CA ILE A 53 -1.01 3.15 -3.21
C ILE A 53 -2.08 4.18 -3.55
N TYR A 54 -1.76 5.46 -3.43
CA TYR A 54 -2.71 6.54 -3.72
C TYR A 54 -2.00 7.85 -4.02
N ILE A 55 -2.73 8.79 -4.62
CA ILE A 55 -2.27 10.15 -4.91
C ILE A 55 -3.02 11.11 -4.01
N THR A 56 -2.31 12.07 -3.41
CA THR A 56 -2.91 13.24 -2.75
C THR A 56 -2.57 14.50 -3.51
N ASP A 57 -3.56 15.40 -3.66
CA ASP A 57 -3.35 16.73 -4.23
C ASP A 57 -2.94 17.67 -3.11
N SER A 58 -1.66 18.04 -3.10
CA SER A 58 -1.06 18.96 -2.11
C SER A 58 -1.41 20.42 -2.41
N LYS A 59 -2.24 20.69 -3.45
CA LYS A 59 -2.57 22.01 -4.00
C LYS A 59 -1.37 22.70 -4.65
N ASP A 60 -1.57 23.88 -5.23
CA ASP A 60 -0.53 24.68 -5.93
C ASP A 60 0.23 23.91 -7.04
N GLY A 61 -0.44 22.95 -7.70
CA GLY A 61 0.15 22.18 -8.80
C GLY A 61 1.16 21.13 -8.34
N LYS A 62 1.00 20.63 -7.11
CA LYS A 62 1.79 19.52 -6.57
C LYS A 62 0.91 18.32 -6.30
N LEU A 63 1.47 17.14 -6.47
CA LEU A 63 0.88 15.86 -6.06
C LEU A 63 1.90 15.09 -5.23
N ASP A 64 1.41 14.29 -4.31
CA ASP A 64 2.22 13.30 -3.61
C ASP A 64 1.69 11.90 -3.96
N LEU A 65 2.57 11.06 -4.52
CA LEU A 65 2.32 9.64 -4.75
C LEU A 65 2.78 8.87 -3.52
N HIS A 66 1.83 8.24 -2.84
CA HIS A 66 2.09 7.36 -1.71
C HIS A 66 2.23 5.93 -2.22
N LEU A 67 3.23 5.22 -1.75
CA LEU A 67 3.54 3.84 -2.11
C LEU A 67 3.29 2.90 -0.92
N GLY A 68 3.06 1.63 -1.23
CA GLY A 68 2.68 0.62 -0.23
C GLY A 68 3.76 0.24 0.78
N ASP A 69 4.96 0.79 0.67
CA ASP A 69 6.05 0.68 1.63
C ASP A 69 6.16 1.91 2.56
N GLY A 70 5.20 2.84 2.47
CA GLY A 70 5.18 4.12 3.19
C GLY A 70 5.96 5.24 2.52
N GLN A 71 6.64 4.97 1.40
CA GLN A 71 7.39 6.00 0.69
C GLN A 71 6.44 7.01 0.06
N VAL A 72 6.75 8.31 0.21
CA VAL A 72 6.00 9.41 -0.40
C VAL A 72 6.88 10.10 -1.44
N GLN A 73 6.41 10.12 -2.68
CA GLN A 73 7.10 10.73 -3.80
C GLN A 73 6.40 12.03 -4.21
N PRO A 74 7.04 13.20 -4.01
CA PRO A 74 6.45 14.46 -4.44
C PRO A 74 6.63 14.72 -5.93
N TYR A 75 5.60 15.30 -6.55
CA TYR A 75 5.52 15.69 -7.95
C TYR A 75 5.20 17.16 -8.10
N ARG A 76 5.63 17.74 -9.22
CA ARG A 76 5.29 19.11 -9.63
C ARG A 76 4.68 19.10 -11.04
N LYS A 77 3.60 19.84 -11.21
CA LYS A 77 3.00 20.10 -12.52
C LYS A 77 3.99 20.84 -13.43
N THR A 78 4.14 20.36 -14.66
CA THR A 78 5.05 20.97 -15.64
C THR A 78 4.27 21.50 -16.83
N ILE A 79 4.07 20.73 -17.90
CA ILE A 79 3.40 21.20 -19.12
C ILE A 79 2.03 20.51 -19.22
N GLY A 80 0.97 21.28 -19.44
CA GLY A 80 -0.38 20.74 -19.57
C GLY A 80 -0.81 19.97 -18.33
N ASN A 81 -1.12 18.70 -18.51
CA ASN A 81 -1.60 17.80 -17.46
C ASN A 81 -0.52 16.81 -16.95
N ILE A 82 0.76 17.10 -17.19
CA ILE A 82 1.87 16.26 -16.80
C ILE A 82 2.48 16.74 -15.49
N TYR A 83 2.75 15.80 -14.59
CA TYR A 83 3.48 15.98 -13.34
C TYR A 83 4.78 15.19 -13.40
N THR A 84 5.88 15.85 -13.04
CA THR A 84 7.22 15.24 -12.99
C THR A 84 7.64 15.01 -11.55
N PRO A 85 8.31 13.87 -11.24
CA PRO A 85 8.78 13.59 -9.90
C PRO A 85 9.89 14.57 -9.50
N LEU A 86 9.95 14.94 -8.22
CA LEU A 86 11.05 15.76 -7.69
C LEU A 86 12.29 14.91 -7.38
N LEU A 87 12.13 13.60 -7.15
CA LEU A 87 13.22 12.65 -6.97
C LEU A 87 13.41 11.81 -8.23
N LYS A 88 14.65 11.37 -8.48
CA LYS A 88 14.98 10.50 -9.62
C LYS A 88 14.48 9.07 -9.40
N GLY A 89 14.28 8.34 -10.49
CA GLY A 89 13.90 6.92 -10.44
C GLY A 89 12.40 6.66 -10.50
N PHE A 90 11.57 7.70 -10.56
CA PHE A 90 10.11 7.61 -10.69
C PHE A 90 9.65 8.07 -12.08
N GLY A 91 8.55 7.47 -12.53
CA GLY A 91 7.93 7.84 -13.80
C GLY A 91 7.04 9.07 -13.69
N LEU A 92 6.35 9.38 -14.78
CA LEU A 92 5.48 10.55 -14.88
C LEU A 92 4.07 10.24 -14.40
N ILE A 93 3.38 11.25 -13.84
CA ILE A 93 1.95 11.22 -13.64
C ILE A 93 1.27 12.14 -14.65
N LYS A 94 0.24 11.64 -15.32
CA LYS A 94 -0.62 12.39 -16.22
C LYS A 94 -2.01 12.51 -15.59
N GLN A 95 -2.52 13.73 -15.46
CA GLN A 95 -3.90 13.99 -15.07
C GLN A 95 -4.81 13.81 -16.28
N GLU A 96 -5.88 13.04 -16.13
CA GLU A 96 -6.90 12.77 -17.13
C GLU A 96 -8.28 13.28 -16.64
N ALA A 97 -9.31 13.21 -17.48
CA ALA A 97 -10.65 13.72 -17.11
C ALA A 97 -11.27 12.93 -15.94
N ASP A 98 -10.95 11.64 -15.84
CA ASP A 98 -11.50 10.68 -14.89
C ASP A 98 -10.51 10.29 -13.76
N GLY A 99 -9.35 10.96 -13.69
CA GLY A 99 -8.37 10.71 -12.62
C GLY A 99 -6.92 10.91 -13.03
N TYR A 100 -6.06 9.95 -12.69
CA TYR A 100 -4.63 10.03 -12.96
C TYR A 100 -4.09 8.73 -13.52
N ARG A 101 -3.02 8.84 -14.30
CA ARG A 101 -2.26 7.72 -14.85
C ARG A 101 -0.79 7.87 -14.47
N TYR A 102 -0.21 6.86 -13.84
CA TYR A 102 1.18 6.83 -13.41
C TYR A 102 1.94 5.74 -14.18
N ALA A 103 2.93 6.15 -14.96
CA ALA A 103 3.84 5.24 -15.65
C ALA A 103 5.04 4.92 -14.71
N ALA A 104 4.98 3.78 -14.02
CA ALA A 104 5.95 3.44 -12.96
C ALA A 104 7.33 2.98 -13.49
N GLY A 105 7.50 2.83 -14.81
CA GLY A 105 8.67 2.23 -15.42
C GLY A 105 8.49 0.74 -15.71
N GLU A 106 9.42 0.17 -16.47
CA GLU A 106 9.42 -1.26 -16.86
C GLU A 106 8.12 -1.76 -17.52
N GLY A 107 7.32 -0.84 -18.08
CA GLY A 107 6.03 -1.14 -18.69
C GLY A 107 4.90 -1.35 -17.66
N ILE A 108 5.10 -0.94 -16.41
CA ILE A 108 4.06 -0.96 -15.38
C ILE A 108 3.33 0.38 -15.38
N GLU A 109 2.00 0.33 -15.40
CA GLU A 109 1.14 1.49 -15.35
C GLU A 109 0.06 1.33 -14.29
N TYR A 110 -0.21 2.42 -13.55
CA TYR A 110 -1.31 2.50 -12.60
C TYR A 110 -2.32 3.55 -13.07
N THR A 111 -3.60 3.26 -12.87
CA THR A 111 -4.67 4.25 -13.01
C THR A 111 -5.28 4.55 -11.64
N PHE A 112 -5.70 5.80 -11.46
CA PHE A 112 -6.31 6.29 -10.22
C PHE A 112 -7.59 7.06 -10.56
N ASP A 113 -8.55 7.03 -9.66
CA ASP A 113 -9.75 7.88 -9.79
C ASP A 113 -9.46 9.35 -9.45
N THR A 114 -10.48 10.19 -9.53
CA THR A 114 -10.39 11.63 -9.22
C THR A 114 -10.11 11.93 -7.75
N LEU A 115 -10.29 10.95 -6.86
CA LEU A 115 -9.94 11.04 -5.43
C LEU A 115 -8.51 10.57 -5.17
N GLY A 116 -7.77 10.14 -6.20
CA GLY A 116 -6.43 9.63 -6.11
C GLY A 116 -6.32 8.16 -5.65
N ARG A 117 -7.41 7.41 -5.58
CA ARG A 117 -7.40 5.99 -5.23
C ARG A 117 -7.00 5.15 -6.42
N VAL A 118 -6.09 4.19 -6.24
CA VAL A 118 -5.67 3.29 -7.32
C VAL A 118 -6.85 2.43 -7.80
N LEU A 119 -7.05 2.33 -9.12
CA LEU A 119 -8.09 1.52 -9.74
C LEU A 119 -7.52 0.27 -10.40
N THR A 120 -6.40 0.41 -11.11
CA THR A 120 -5.76 -0.70 -11.81
C THR A 120 -4.25 -0.60 -11.73
N LYS A 121 -3.61 -1.77 -11.81
CA LYS A 121 -2.19 -1.92 -12.11
C LYS A 121 -2.09 -2.81 -13.34
N GLN A 122 -1.47 -2.32 -14.40
CA GLN A 122 -1.21 -3.07 -15.62
C GLN A 122 0.28 -3.35 -15.77
N ASP A 123 0.64 -4.58 -16.09
CA ASP A 123 2.01 -4.95 -16.44
C ASP A 123 2.30 -4.73 -17.94
N ARG A 124 3.57 -4.92 -18.34
CA ARG A 124 4.02 -4.79 -19.73
C ARG A 124 3.35 -5.75 -20.72
N ASN A 125 2.75 -6.83 -20.24
CA ASN A 125 2.07 -7.83 -21.06
C ASN A 125 0.57 -7.54 -21.19
N GLY A 126 0.08 -6.47 -20.56
CA GLY A 126 -1.33 -6.09 -20.55
C GLY A 126 -2.16 -6.80 -19.48
N ASN A 127 -1.55 -7.55 -18.56
CA ASN A 127 -2.28 -8.16 -17.44
C ASN A 127 -2.67 -7.07 -16.45
N ILE A 128 -3.93 -7.10 -15.98
CA ILE A 128 -4.51 -6.06 -15.14
C ILE A 128 -4.92 -6.64 -13.79
N ASP A 129 -4.36 -6.09 -12.72
CA ASP A 129 -4.90 -6.23 -11.38
C ASP A 129 -5.84 -5.05 -11.10
N SER A 130 -6.99 -5.31 -10.45
CA SER A 130 -8.03 -4.32 -10.19
C SER A 130 -8.26 -4.12 -8.70
N PHE A 131 -8.54 -2.89 -8.30
CA PHE A 131 -8.72 -2.46 -6.91
C PHE A 131 -10.15 -1.95 -6.72
N LEU A 132 -10.88 -2.54 -5.78
CA LEU A 132 -12.26 -2.18 -5.47
C LEU A 132 -12.35 -1.59 -4.06
N TYR A 133 -13.28 -0.66 -3.88
CA TYR A 133 -13.46 0.08 -2.63
C TYR A 133 -14.89 -0.09 -2.10
N ASN A 134 -15.00 -0.10 -0.78
CA ASN A 134 -16.29 -0.11 -0.09
C ASN A 134 -16.92 1.30 -0.09
N ALA A 135 -18.15 1.41 0.46
CA ALA A 135 -18.88 2.68 0.54
C ALA A 135 -18.16 3.76 1.37
N ASN A 136 -17.24 3.37 2.24
CA ASN A 136 -16.42 4.29 3.06
C ASN A 136 -15.13 4.73 2.34
N GLY A 137 -14.91 4.28 1.08
CA GLY A 137 -13.71 4.58 0.32
C GLY A 137 -12.46 3.77 0.72
N GLN A 138 -12.64 2.69 1.50
CA GLN A 138 -11.55 1.80 1.92
C GLN A 138 -11.41 0.64 0.92
N LEU A 139 -10.17 0.22 0.64
CA LEU A 139 -9.89 -0.92 -0.24
C LEU A 139 -10.62 -2.17 0.28
N SER A 140 -11.49 -2.77 -0.51
CA SER A 140 -12.25 -3.97 -0.13
C SER A 140 -11.77 -5.23 -0.81
N GLU A 141 -11.27 -5.10 -2.05
CA GLU A 141 -10.78 -6.23 -2.82
C GLU A 141 -9.61 -5.83 -3.71
N VAL A 142 -8.67 -6.77 -3.89
CA VAL A 142 -7.68 -6.74 -4.98
C VAL A 142 -7.88 -7.99 -5.81
N ARG A 143 -8.16 -7.82 -7.09
CA ARG A 143 -8.39 -8.91 -8.06
C ARG A 143 -7.24 -8.98 -9.04
N GLY A 144 -6.55 -10.08 -9.08
CA GLY A 144 -5.47 -10.34 -10.03
C GLY A 144 -5.98 -10.77 -11.40
N ALA A 145 -5.18 -10.53 -12.42
CA ALA A 145 -5.47 -10.92 -13.81
C ALA A 145 -5.76 -12.42 -14.00
N ASN A 146 -5.30 -13.26 -13.07
CA ASN A 146 -5.49 -14.71 -13.06
C ASN A 146 -6.71 -15.18 -12.26
N GLY A 147 -7.56 -14.26 -11.79
CA GLY A 147 -8.75 -14.57 -10.99
C GLY A 147 -8.49 -14.78 -9.50
N GLY A 148 -7.26 -14.64 -9.00
CA GLY A 148 -6.97 -14.58 -7.57
C GLY A 148 -7.59 -13.34 -6.94
N ILE A 149 -8.08 -13.43 -5.71
CA ILE A 149 -8.72 -12.32 -5.01
C ILE A 149 -8.21 -12.27 -3.58
N LEU A 150 -7.86 -11.05 -3.13
CA LEU A 150 -7.65 -10.70 -1.72
C LEU A 150 -8.81 -9.83 -1.25
N TYR A 151 -9.36 -10.12 -0.07
CA TYR A 151 -10.45 -9.39 0.58
C TYR A 151 -9.95 -8.67 1.81
N TYR A 152 -10.38 -7.42 2.00
CA TYR A 152 -9.95 -6.52 3.08
C TYR A 152 -11.15 -6.12 3.93
N ARG A 153 -11.04 -6.20 5.26
CA ARG A 153 -12.10 -5.82 6.20
C ARG A 153 -11.55 -4.91 7.29
N TYR A 154 -12.33 -3.88 7.61
CA TYR A 154 -11.97 -2.83 8.55
C TYR A 154 -12.88 -2.82 9.77
N ASN A 155 -12.32 -2.50 10.92
CA ASN A 155 -13.08 -2.31 12.15
C ASN A 155 -13.78 -0.94 12.15
N LYS A 156 -14.51 -0.63 13.24
CA LYS A 156 -15.27 0.63 13.36
C LYS A 156 -14.36 1.86 13.42
N GLU A 157 -13.14 1.70 13.87
CA GLU A 157 -12.12 2.75 13.97
C GLU A 157 -11.42 2.99 12.62
N GLY A 158 -11.73 2.20 11.58
CA GLY A 158 -11.13 2.29 10.25
C GLY A 158 -9.84 1.49 10.10
N ASN A 159 -9.40 0.74 11.10
CA ASN A 159 -8.21 -0.08 10.99
C ASN A 159 -8.50 -1.38 10.24
N LEU A 160 -7.58 -1.79 9.37
CA LEU A 160 -7.60 -3.08 8.69
C LEU A 160 -7.39 -4.19 9.72
N TYR A 161 -8.39 -5.04 9.96
CA TYR A 161 -8.28 -6.09 10.97
C TYR A 161 -8.23 -7.50 10.40
N HIS A 162 -8.60 -7.67 9.12
CA HIS A 162 -8.70 -8.98 8.51
C HIS A 162 -8.42 -8.89 7.01
N VAL A 163 -7.55 -9.76 6.52
CA VAL A 163 -7.32 -9.99 5.10
C VAL A 163 -7.47 -11.47 4.83
N SER A 164 -8.18 -11.83 3.77
CA SER A 164 -8.32 -13.23 3.35
C SER A 164 -8.18 -13.35 1.84
N ASP A 165 -7.83 -14.53 1.37
CA ASP A 165 -7.86 -14.84 -0.04
C ASP A 165 -9.13 -15.63 -0.44
N HIS A 166 -9.29 -15.82 -1.74
CA HIS A 166 -10.43 -16.57 -2.33
C HIS A 166 -10.44 -18.06 -1.97
N THR A 167 -9.37 -18.61 -1.37
CA THR A 167 -9.28 -20.00 -0.90
C THR A 167 -9.63 -20.16 0.57
N GLY A 168 -9.82 -19.04 1.28
CA GLY A 168 -10.17 -19.02 2.70
C GLY A 168 -8.96 -18.93 3.64
N ARG A 169 -7.72 -18.80 3.13
CA ARG A 169 -6.57 -18.46 3.99
C ARG A 169 -6.74 -17.03 4.49
N GLU A 170 -6.36 -16.77 5.73
CA GLU A 170 -6.61 -15.48 6.34
C GLU A 170 -5.45 -14.98 7.21
N VAL A 171 -5.33 -13.67 7.29
CA VAL A 171 -4.46 -12.94 8.21
C VAL A 171 -5.34 -12.10 9.12
N ARG A 172 -5.03 -12.05 10.41
CA ARG A 172 -5.75 -11.23 11.39
C ARG A 172 -4.81 -10.24 12.04
N LEU A 173 -5.31 -9.01 12.20
CA LEU A 173 -4.59 -7.90 12.80
C LEU A 173 -5.38 -7.42 14.02
N ILE A 174 -4.72 -7.37 15.17
CA ILE A 174 -5.33 -7.02 16.45
C ILE A 174 -4.69 -5.73 16.95
N TYR A 175 -5.53 -4.79 17.35
CA TYR A 175 -5.11 -3.46 17.78
C TYR A 175 -5.34 -3.26 19.28
N LYS A 176 -4.42 -2.53 19.93
CA LYS A 176 -4.61 -1.95 21.26
C LYS A 176 -4.28 -0.47 21.18
N TYR A 177 -5.18 0.38 21.65
CA TYR A 177 -5.00 1.84 21.66
C TYR A 177 -4.64 2.39 20.26
N ARG A 178 -5.27 1.87 19.20
CA ARG A 178 -5.03 2.20 17.77
C ARG A 178 -3.65 1.79 17.22
N VAL A 179 -2.88 1.05 17.99
CA VAL A 179 -1.59 0.53 17.57
C VAL A 179 -1.73 -0.95 17.20
N LEU A 180 -1.16 -1.37 16.08
CA LEU A 180 -1.09 -2.78 15.71
C LEU A 180 -0.33 -3.55 16.80
N TYR A 181 -1.04 -4.40 17.52
CA TYR A 181 -0.51 -5.14 18.68
C TYR A 181 -0.12 -6.57 18.34
N GLN A 182 -0.96 -7.25 17.55
CA GLN A 182 -0.69 -8.63 17.12
C GLN A 182 -1.01 -8.81 15.64
N TYR A 183 -0.20 -9.63 15.00
CA TYR A 183 -0.37 -10.14 13.64
C TYR A 183 -0.45 -11.66 13.70
N ILE A 184 -1.53 -12.25 13.20
CA ILE A 184 -1.70 -13.70 13.09
C ILE A 184 -1.66 -14.04 11.61
N ASN A 185 -0.64 -14.78 11.19
CA ASN A 185 -0.45 -15.12 9.78
C ASN A 185 -1.38 -16.25 9.30
N ALA A 186 -1.35 -16.54 8.01
CA ALA A 186 -2.20 -17.54 7.38
C ALA A 186 -1.95 -18.99 7.90
N SER A 187 -0.82 -19.26 8.53
CA SER A 187 -0.53 -20.54 9.21
C SER A 187 -0.91 -20.57 10.68
N GLY A 188 -1.55 -19.49 11.19
CA GLY A 188 -1.98 -19.38 12.58
C GLY A 188 -0.87 -18.96 13.57
N GLN A 189 0.33 -18.63 13.09
CA GLN A 189 1.40 -18.13 13.94
C GLN A 189 1.13 -16.69 14.36
N THR A 190 1.34 -16.41 15.63
CA THR A 190 1.09 -15.08 16.22
C THR A 190 2.41 -14.34 16.44
N TYR A 191 2.46 -13.11 15.95
CA TYR A 191 3.54 -12.15 16.18
C TYR A 191 3.00 -11.01 17.03
N THR A 192 3.65 -10.73 18.16
CA THR A 192 3.19 -9.70 19.09
C THR A 192 4.20 -8.55 19.13
N LYS A 193 3.73 -7.32 19.19
CA LYS A 193 4.52 -6.07 19.20
C LYS A 193 5.52 -5.92 20.37
N GLY A 194 5.71 -6.90 21.23
CA GLY A 194 6.68 -6.85 22.32
C GLY A 194 8.15 -6.72 21.89
N LEU A 195 8.44 -6.80 20.58
CA LEU A 195 9.81 -6.72 20.04
C LEU A 195 10.16 -5.34 19.44
N TYR A 196 9.21 -4.39 19.30
CA TYR A 196 9.43 -3.17 18.51
C TYR A 196 9.37 -1.86 19.30
N HIS A 197 9.13 -1.90 20.62
CA HIS A 197 9.27 -0.77 21.53
C HIS A 197 10.25 -1.13 22.65
N ALA A 198 11.49 -1.36 22.27
CA ALA A 198 12.58 -1.20 23.22
C ALA A 198 12.88 0.31 23.29
N ASN A 199 12.34 0.93 24.32
CA ASN A 199 12.77 2.21 24.89
C ASN A 199 12.58 3.48 24.03
N LYS A 200 11.49 4.20 24.27
CA LYS A 200 11.59 5.66 24.44
C LYS A 200 11.68 5.98 25.92
#